data_2834762f6ab6f3d16a1c881b52be8245
#
_entry.id   2834762f6ab6f3d16a1c881b52be8245
#
_cell.length_a   1.000
_cell.length_b   1.000
_cell.length_c   1.000
_cell.angle_alpha   90.00
_cell.angle_beta   90.00
_cell.angle_gamma   90.00
#
_symmetry.space_group_name_H-M   'P 1'
#
loop_
_entity.id
_entity.type
_entity.pdbx_description
1 polymer ?
#
loop_
_entity_poly.entity_id
_entity_poly.type
_entity_poly.pdbx_seq_one_letter_code
_entity_poly.pdbx_strand_id
1 'polypeptide(L)'
;VYYSDAKYLEAIDVYEYLMDEPEATIPLRVGALLTLGQLHLSQENYDKGINYILQWMDEVETVTAQSWSLLGRAYYSTEDYKKALSSLEKAVSLAEEEGYKPKENWYQIMAASIGELKTEIGEKESYLRQLEIYEILVNLYPKKIYFIQLGGIYGELGREKDYMITLKAAHAKDLLNREGEYLALAQLLLLNQNPYWAAQVLVSGQKKIVTYNETKTDEITGKEIKIEKTGPVIKDTEKNLKLLADSWRMSQEIDKAIPVLEQAAKLSKDGKAYVLLGNLYLAEDKLDKAVDSIKKGLKKGKIDKISQVHLTLGQAYFELQKFDEAKKEFRIAARDKDKKTKSTANNWIKYTENEEIRVKNLALRRDFIQSQS
;
A
#
# COMPACT_ATOMS: atom_id res chain seq x y z
N VAL A 1 47.46 -7.52 -20.85
CA VAL A 1 47.28 -8.97 -20.94
C VAL A 1 46.72 -9.51 -19.63
N TYR A 2 47.43 -9.39 -18.48
CA TYR A 2 46.99 -9.93 -17.19
C TYR A 2 45.61 -9.41 -16.74
N TYR A 3 45.32 -8.13 -16.98
CA TYR A 3 44.00 -7.56 -16.64
C TYR A 3 42.88 -8.19 -17.47
N SER A 4 43.09 -8.36 -18.79
CA SER A 4 42.11 -8.99 -19.68
C SER A 4 41.88 -10.47 -19.41
N ASP A 5 42.91 -11.18 -18.88
CA ASP A 5 42.81 -12.58 -18.50
C ASP A 5 42.33 -12.79 -17.05
N ALA A 6 41.84 -11.75 -16.38
CA ALA A 6 41.42 -11.75 -14.99
C ALA A 6 42.50 -12.17 -13.97
N LYS A 7 43.78 -11.97 -14.31
CA LYS A 7 44.94 -12.19 -13.44
C LYS A 7 45.26 -10.89 -12.69
N TYR A 8 44.39 -10.54 -11.77
CA TYR A 8 44.43 -9.21 -11.14
C TYR A 8 45.66 -8.98 -10.25
N LEU A 9 46.14 -10.02 -9.54
CA LEU A 9 47.34 -9.91 -8.69
C LEU A 9 48.59 -9.67 -9.52
N GLU A 10 48.78 -10.45 -10.56
CA GLU A 10 49.89 -10.29 -11.50
C GLU A 10 49.85 -8.93 -12.22
N ALA A 11 48.66 -8.42 -12.48
CA ALA A 11 48.49 -7.07 -13.03
C ALA A 11 48.93 -6.00 -12.04
N ILE A 12 48.54 -6.13 -10.77
CA ILE A 12 48.95 -5.21 -9.70
C ILE A 12 50.49 -5.16 -9.61
N ASP A 13 51.15 -6.32 -9.52
CA ASP A 13 52.61 -6.39 -9.40
C ASP A 13 53.32 -5.69 -10.58
N VAL A 14 52.81 -5.83 -11.80
CA VAL A 14 53.34 -5.16 -12.99
C VAL A 14 53.15 -3.66 -12.95
N TYR A 15 51.97 -3.17 -12.51
CA TYR A 15 51.72 -1.72 -12.44
C TYR A 15 52.44 -1.07 -11.25
N GLU A 16 52.62 -1.76 -10.10
CA GLU A 16 53.43 -1.28 -8.97
C GLU A 16 54.90 -1.17 -9.41
N TYR A 17 55.45 -2.19 -10.10
CA TYR A 17 56.80 -2.13 -10.70
C TYR A 17 56.95 -0.92 -11.63
N LEU A 18 55.91 -0.64 -12.48
CA LEU A 18 55.93 0.52 -13.37
C LEU A 18 56.01 1.86 -12.65
N MET A 19 55.42 1.96 -11.48
CA MET A 19 55.44 3.18 -10.64
C MET A 19 56.88 3.49 -10.17
N ASP A 20 57.68 2.47 -9.91
CA ASP A 20 59.06 2.58 -9.45
C ASP A 20 60.09 2.69 -10.58
N GLU A 21 59.70 2.45 -11.85
CA GLU A 21 60.57 2.47 -13.01
C GLU A 21 61.03 3.90 -13.37
N PRO A 22 62.31 4.25 -13.27
CA PRO A 22 62.80 5.62 -13.52
C PRO A 22 62.56 6.15 -14.92
N GLU A 23 62.52 5.24 -15.93
CA GLU A 23 62.30 5.57 -17.32
C GLU A 23 60.82 5.69 -17.72
N ALA A 24 59.88 5.36 -16.81
CA ALA A 24 58.46 5.49 -17.07
C ALA A 24 58.06 6.97 -17.25
N THR A 25 57.37 7.26 -18.35
CA THR A 25 56.88 8.61 -18.62
C THR A 25 55.73 9.01 -17.68
N ILE A 26 55.58 10.33 -17.44
CA ILE A 26 54.52 10.84 -16.59
C ILE A 26 53.13 10.31 -17.03
N PRO A 27 52.73 10.41 -18.30
CA PRO A 27 51.41 9.89 -18.71
C PRO A 27 51.21 8.40 -18.45
N LEU A 28 52.30 7.60 -18.52
CA LEU A 28 52.24 6.18 -18.26
C LEU A 28 52.03 5.90 -16.75
N ARG A 29 52.71 6.62 -15.86
CA ARG A 29 52.53 6.54 -14.42
C ARG A 29 51.12 7.00 -13.99
N VAL A 30 50.63 8.13 -14.53
CA VAL A 30 49.28 8.62 -14.29
C VAL A 30 48.24 7.57 -14.71
N GLY A 31 48.39 6.94 -15.87
CA GLY A 31 47.53 5.85 -16.30
C GLY A 31 47.59 4.61 -15.38
N ALA A 32 48.81 4.32 -14.87
CA ALA A 32 49.01 3.23 -13.92
C ALA A 32 48.28 3.47 -12.58
N LEU A 33 48.30 4.71 -12.05
CA LEU A 33 47.59 5.07 -10.80
C LEU A 33 46.10 4.74 -10.86
N LEU A 34 45.39 5.15 -11.91
CA LEU A 34 43.99 4.85 -12.07
C LEU A 34 43.72 3.33 -12.16
N THR A 35 44.59 2.62 -12.93
CA THR A 35 44.46 1.17 -13.08
C THR A 35 44.71 0.44 -11.77
N LEU A 36 45.76 0.81 -11.03
CA LEU A 36 46.03 0.29 -9.68
C LEU A 36 44.85 0.54 -8.73
N GLY A 37 44.33 1.75 -8.74
CA GLY A 37 43.14 2.08 -7.96
C GLY A 37 41.98 1.14 -8.25
N GLN A 38 41.64 0.94 -9.52
CA GLN A 38 40.56 0.05 -9.96
C GLN A 38 40.82 -1.42 -9.61
N LEU A 39 42.06 -1.88 -9.80
CA LEU A 39 42.46 -3.26 -9.48
C LEU A 39 42.35 -3.52 -7.98
N HIS A 40 42.89 -2.65 -7.13
CA HIS A 40 42.78 -2.79 -5.69
C HIS A 40 41.33 -2.76 -5.21
N LEU A 41 40.50 -1.90 -5.76
CA LEU A 41 39.06 -1.89 -5.44
C LEU A 41 38.36 -3.19 -5.87
N SER A 42 38.75 -3.78 -7.01
CA SER A 42 38.18 -5.07 -7.46
C SER A 42 38.58 -6.25 -6.57
N GLN A 43 39.71 -6.14 -5.86
CA GLN A 43 40.19 -7.09 -4.87
C GLN A 43 39.79 -6.74 -3.44
N GLU A 44 38.87 -5.82 -3.25
CA GLU A 44 38.36 -5.33 -1.97
C GLU A 44 39.45 -4.68 -1.06
N ASN A 45 40.60 -4.34 -1.65
CA ASN A 45 41.66 -3.58 -0.99
C ASN A 45 41.34 -2.07 -1.03
N TYR A 46 40.26 -1.66 -0.38
CA TYR A 46 39.66 -0.34 -0.52
C TYR A 46 40.62 0.79 -0.16
N ASP A 47 41.38 0.70 0.93
CA ASP A 47 42.29 1.75 1.38
C ASP A 47 43.38 2.06 0.34
N LYS A 48 44.02 1.02 -0.20
CA LYS A 48 44.99 1.17 -1.28
C LYS A 48 44.33 1.72 -2.55
N GLY A 49 43.16 1.17 -2.91
CA GLY A 49 42.43 1.61 -4.09
C GLY A 49 42.05 3.07 -4.03
N ILE A 50 41.53 3.55 -2.88
CA ILE A 50 41.21 4.96 -2.64
C ILE A 50 42.48 5.82 -2.74
N ASN A 51 43.58 5.40 -2.12
CA ASN A 51 44.82 6.18 -2.13
C ASN A 51 45.36 6.35 -3.58
N TYR A 52 45.39 5.30 -4.39
CA TYR A 52 45.82 5.39 -5.78
C TYR A 52 44.88 6.29 -6.63
N ILE A 53 43.56 6.22 -6.41
CA ILE A 53 42.62 7.08 -7.11
C ILE A 53 42.82 8.56 -6.73
N LEU A 54 43.05 8.87 -5.45
CA LEU A 54 43.31 10.22 -5.00
C LEU A 54 44.60 10.78 -5.60
N GLN A 55 45.70 9.99 -5.60
CA GLN A 55 46.94 10.37 -6.27
C GLN A 55 46.73 10.66 -7.76
N TRP A 56 45.95 9.80 -8.43
CA TRP A 56 45.61 10.04 -9.84
C TRP A 56 44.80 11.32 -10.02
N MET A 57 43.86 11.65 -9.13
CA MET A 57 43.06 12.87 -9.20
C MET A 57 43.91 14.13 -9.04
N ASP A 58 44.98 14.07 -8.26
CA ASP A 58 45.90 15.18 -8.07
C ASP A 58 46.81 15.42 -9.29
N GLU A 59 47.01 14.43 -10.16
CA GLU A 59 47.88 14.50 -11.33
C GLU A 59 47.15 14.87 -12.63
N VAL A 60 45.80 14.83 -12.65
CA VAL A 60 45.03 15.10 -13.87
C VAL A 60 44.39 16.49 -13.84
N GLU A 61 44.33 17.16 -14.97
CA GLU A 61 43.69 18.46 -15.10
C GLU A 61 42.18 18.40 -14.89
N THR A 62 41.55 17.28 -15.27
CA THR A 62 40.09 17.10 -15.20
C THR A 62 39.73 15.72 -14.64
N VAL A 63 39.00 15.74 -13.56
CA VAL A 63 38.45 14.51 -12.94
C VAL A 63 37.04 14.30 -13.45
N THR A 64 36.77 13.11 -14.03
CA THR A 64 35.48 12.79 -14.63
C THR A 64 34.41 12.41 -13.57
N ALA A 65 33.14 12.60 -13.92
CA ALA A 65 32.02 12.12 -13.11
C ALA A 65 32.15 10.63 -12.73
N GLN A 66 32.67 9.82 -13.67
CA GLN A 66 32.87 8.39 -13.43
C GLN A 66 33.93 8.11 -12.34
N SER A 67 35.02 8.89 -12.32
CA SER A 67 36.09 8.73 -11.33
C SER A 67 35.61 9.15 -9.92
N TRP A 68 34.87 10.23 -9.82
CA TRP A 68 34.20 10.62 -8.57
C TRP A 68 33.21 9.54 -8.10
N SER A 69 32.46 8.94 -9.00
CA SER A 69 31.55 7.85 -8.63
C SER A 69 32.25 6.58 -8.16
N LEU A 70 33.44 6.29 -8.72
CA LEU A 70 34.27 5.18 -8.28
C LEU A 70 34.77 5.39 -6.85
N LEU A 71 35.25 6.61 -6.57
CA LEU A 71 35.69 7.01 -5.23
C LEU A 71 34.54 6.95 -4.22
N GLY A 72 33.36 7.48 -4.59
CA GLY A 72 32.18 7.46 -3.73
C GLY A 72 31.72 6.03 -3.38
N ARG A 73 31.80 5.10 -4.33
CA ARG A 73 31.52 3.68 -4.06
C ARG A 73 32.55 3.06 -3.12
N ALA A 74 33.83 3.38 -3.31
CA ALA A 74 34.89 2.89 -2.45
C ALA A 74 34.72 3.38 -0.99
N TYR A 75 34.43 4.65 -0.81
CA TYR A 75 34.12 5.21 0.51
C TYR A 75 32.88 4.58 1.16
N TYR A 76 31.85 4.27 0.36
CA TYR A 76 30.68 3.55 0.88
C TYR A 76 31.06 2.16 1.40
N SER A 77 31.93 1.45 0.68
CA SER A 77 32.41 0.13 1.09
C SER A 77 33.32 0.13 2.34
N THR A 78 33.96 1.28 2.63
CA THR A 78 34.75 1.50 3.87
C THR A 78 33.93 2.21 4.97
N GLU A 79 32.60 2.31 4.81
CA GLU A 79 31.69 2.94 5.75
C GLU A 79 31.96 4.46 6.00
N ASP A 80 32.81 5.11 5.18
CA ASP A 80 32.95 6.56 5.19
C ASP A 80 31.81 7.24 4.39
N TYR A 81 30.59 7.14 4.95
CA TYR A 81 29.37 7.60 4.26
C TYR A 81 29.36 9.09 3.94
N LYS A 82 30.06 9.92 4.69
CA LYS A 82 30.19 11.36 4.40
C LYS A 82 30.99 11.61 3.13
N LYS A 83 32.15 10.95 3.01
CA LYS A 83 32.96 11.07 1.80
C LYS A 83 32.31 10.37 0.61
N ALA A 84 31.61 9.26 0.84
CA ALA A 84 30.82 8.60 -0.18
C ALA A 84 29.77 9.54 -0.76
N LEU A 85 28.99 10.21 0.09
CA LEU A 85 27.96 11.15 -0.31
C LEU A 85 28.56 12.35 -1.09
N SER A 86 29.56 13.02 -0.53
CA SER A 86 30.18 14.19 -1.17
C SER A 86 30.83 13.87 -2.52
N SER A 87 31.44 12.68 -2.66
CA SER A 87 32.01 12.22 -3.93
C SER A 87 30.94 11.94 -4.98
N LEU A 88 29.83 11.34 -4.58
CA LEU A 88 28.71 11.04 -5.48
C LEU A 88 27.95 12.31 -5.87
N GLU A 89 27.80 13.30 -4.97
CA GLU A 89 27.25 14.60 -5.29
C GLU A 89 28.06 15.29 -6.38
N LYS A 90 29.41 15.27 -6.29
CA LYS A 90 30.29 15.78 -7.33
C LYS A 90 30.14 15.00 -8.64
N ALA A 91 30.01 13.67 -8.58
CA ALA A 91 29.78 12.86 -9.76
C ALA A 91 28.48 13.22 -10.47
N VAL A 92 27.40 13.45 -9.71
CA VAL A 92 26.09 13.86 -10.24
C VAL A 92 26.19 15.24 -10.88
N SER A 93 26.75 16.25 -10.16
CA SER A 93 26.91 17.62 -10.67
C SER A 93 27.66 17.64 -11.98
N LEU A 94 28.81 16.98 -12.06
CA LEU A 94 29.63 16.94 -13.29
C LEU A 94 28.89 16.25 -14.45
N ALA A 95 28.18 15.14 -14.17
CA ALA A 95 27.41 14.48 -15.21
C ALA A 95 26.29 15.37 -15.78
N GLU A 96 25.61 16.12 -14.92
CA GLU A 96 24.56 17.06 -15.31
C GLU A 96 25.14 18.27 -16.10
N GLU A 97 26.28 18.83 -15.68
CA GLU A 97 27.00 19.89 -16.39
C GLU A 97 27.45 19.46 -17.79
N GLU A 98 27.86 18.19 -17.94
CA GLU A 98 28.25 17.59 -19.21
C GLU A 98 27.06 17.13 -20.06
N GLY A 99 25.81 17.27 -19.56
CA GLY A 99 24.57 16.86 -20.24
C GLY A 99 24.32 15.36 -20.23
N TYR A 100 24.96 14.61 -19.34
CA TYR A 100 24.73 13.17 -19.17
C TYR A 100 23.70 12.92 -18.06
N LYS A 101 22.92 11.88 -18.25
CA LYS A 101 22.05 11.36 -17.19
C LYS A 101 22.89 10.64 -16.14
N PRO A 102 22.92 11.11 -14.85
CA PRO A 102 23.64 10.42 -13.79
C PRO A 102 23.13 8.99 -13.62
N LYS A 103 24.01 8.05 -13.27
CA LYS A 103 23.65 6.64 -13.19
C LYS A 103 22.77 6.35 -11.98
N GLU A 104 21.83 5.43 -12.13
CA GLU A 104 20.88 5.00 -11.11
C GLU A 104 21.57 4.59 -9.80
N ASN A 105 22.66 3.81 -9.89
CA ASN A 105 23.37 3.32 -8.71
C ASN A 105 24.08 4.44 -7.91
N TRP A 106 24.35 5.60 -8.49
CA TRP A 106 24.90 6.74 -7.74
C TRP A 106 23.88 7.25 -6.73
N TYR A 107 22.65 7.48 -7.18
CA TYR A 107 21.56 7.89 -6.31
C TYR A 107 21.20 6.82 -5.26
N GLN A 108 21.29 5.54 -5.62
CA GLN A 108 21.06 4.45 -4.66
C GLN A 108 22.06 4.48 -3.52
N ILE A 109 23.36 4.65 -3.82
CA ILE A 109 24.42 4.73 -2.81
C ILE A 109 24.29 6.02 -1.99
N MET A 110 23.94 7.16 -2.62
CA MET A 110 23.67 8.40 -1.91
C MET A 110 22.53 8.22 -0.88
N ALA A 111 21.39 7.65 -1.30
CA ALA A 111 20.28 7.40 -0.40
C ALA A 111 20.64 6.44 0.74
N ALA A 112 21.42 5.40 0.44
CA ALA A 112 21.93 4.47 1.45
C ALA A 112 22.87 5.16 2.44
N SER A 113 23.85 5.95 1.93
CA SER A 113 24.79 6.73 2.77
C SER A 113 24.06 7.68 3.72
N ILE A 114 23.03 8.37 3.23
CA ILE A 114 22.19 9.25 4.07
C ILE A 114 21.45 8.42 5.15
N GLY A 115 20.99 7.21 4.80
CA GLY A 115 20.35 6.29 5.74
C GLY A 115 21.28 5.87 6.88
N GLU A 116 22.53 5.53 6.57
CA GLU A 116 23.56 5.15 7.55
C GLU A 116 23.97 6.34 8.44
N LEU A 117 23.96 7.55 7.90
CA LEU A 117 24.22 8.77 8.69
C LEU A 117 23.06 9.20 9.60
N LYS A 118 21.94 8.49 9.61
CA LYS A 118 20.72 8.83 10.37
C LYS A 118 20.96 9.15 11.84
N THR A 119 21.82 8.41 12.51
CA THR A 119 22.14 8.61 13.93
C THR A 119 22.93 9.89 14.17
N GLU A 120 23.69 10.35 13.18
CA GLU A 120 24.52 11.53 13.26
C GLU A 120 23.77 12.82 12.89
N ILE A 121 23.04 12.78 11.76
CA ILE A 121 22.33 13.98 11.24
C ILE A 121 20.91 14.12 11.82
N GLY A 122 20.41 13.09 12.48
CA GLY A 122 19.04 13.01 12.98
C GLY A 122 18.06 12.38 12.00
N GLU A 123 17.07 11.68 12.56
CA GLU A 123 16.11 10.88 11.78
C GLU A 123 15.33 11.70 10.75
N LYS A 124 14.80 12.84 11.18
CA LYS A 124 13.99 13.70 10.31
C LYS A 124 14.82 14.27 9.16
N GLU A 125 16.05 14.71 9.44
CA GLU A 125 16.95 15.23 8.43
C GLU A 125 17.35 14.15 7.42
N SER A 126 17.63 12.94 7.89
CA SER A 126 17.88 11.78 7.03
C SER A 126 16.71 11.52 6.08
N TYR A 127 15.48 11.53 6.57
CA TYR A 127 14.30 11.36 5.71
C TYR A 127 14.12 12.50 4.70
N LEU A 128 14.37 13.75 5.09
CA LEU A 128 14.27 14.88 4.16
C LEU A 128 15.27 14.80 3.02
N ARG A 129 16.53 14.44 3.32
CA ARG A 129 17.56 14.27 2.28
C ARG A 129 17.29 13.05 1.40
N GLN A 130 16.86 11.92 1.98
CA GLN A 130 16.48 10.74 1.21
C GLN A 130 15.28 11.02 0.31
N LEU A 131 14.32 11.85 0.76
CA LEU A 131 13.17 12.27 -0.02
C LEU A 131 13.59 12.85 -1.36
N GLU A 132 14.51 13.83 -1.36
CA GLU A 132 15.03 14.47 -2.57
C GLU A 132 15.62 13.44 -3.55
N ILE A 133 16.42 12.52 -3.04
CA ILE A 133 17.03 11.47 -3.87
C ILE A 133 15.97 10.52 -4.47
N TYR A 134 14.98 10.10 -3.67
CA TYR A 134 13.94 9.20 -4.17
C TYR A 134 12.95 9.89 -5.12
N GLU A 135 12.70 11.19 -4.98
CA GLU A 135 11.97 11.98 -5.98
C GLU A 135 12.68 11.99 -7.33
N ILE A 136 14.02 12.14 -7.33
CA ILE A 136 14.83 12.01 -8.55
C ILE A 136 14.74 10.59 -9.12
N LEU A 137 14.88 9.57 -8.27
CA LEU A 137 14.84 8.17 -8.70
C LEU A 137 13.51 7.77 -9.32
N VAL A 138 12.36 8.18 -8.76
CA VAL A 138 11.04 7.87 -9.35
C VAL A 138 10.82 8.58 -10.68
N ASN A 139 11.42 9.74 -10.89
CA ASN A 139 11.33 10.49 -12.15
C ASN A 139 12.26 9.93 -13.22
N LEU A 140 13.53 9.71 -12.91
CA LEU A 140 14.53 9.25 -13.88
C LEU A 140 14.50 7.75 -14.10
N TYR A 141 14.18 6.97 -13.08
CA TYR A 141 14.22 5.49 -13.07
C TYR A 141 12.96 4.92 -12.41
N PRO A 142 11.78 5.00 -13.04
CA PRO A 142 10.48 4.68 -12.42
C PRO A 142 10.33 3.17 -12.13
N LYS A 143 11.04 2.68 -11.13
CA LYS A 143 10.97 1.30 -10.62
C LYS A 143 10.11 1.25 -9.37
N LYS A 144 9.37 0.15 -9.19
CA LYS A 144 8.50 -0.09 -8.03
C LYS A 144 9.18 0.23 -6.70
N ILE A 145 10.43 -0.23 -6.53
CA ILE A 145 11.15 -0.08 -5.26
C ILE A 145 11.26 1.39 -4.82
N TYR A 146 11.48 2.30 -5.76
CA TYR A 146 11.63 3.73 -5.45
C TYR A 146 10.31 4.38 -5.06
N PHE A 147 9.19 3.99 -5.68
CA PHE A 147 7.86 4.46 -5.26
C PHE A 147 7.50 3.97 -3.85
N ILE A 148 7.88 2.75 -3.51
CA ILE A 148 7.62 2.20 -2.17
C ILE A 148 8.49 2.90 -1.12
N GLN A 149 9.78 3.13 -1.40
CA GLN A 149 10.68 3.86 -0.50
C GLN A 149 10.22 5.31 -0.32
N LEU A 150 9.93 6.01 -1.41
CA LEU A 150 9.42 7.39 -1.37
C LEU A 150 8.12 7.48 -0.57
N GLY A 151 7.17 6.57 -0.81
CA GLY A 151 5.93 6.50 -0.06
C GLY A 151 6.16 6.25 1.43
N GLY A 152 7.07 5.33 1.78
CA GLY A 152 7.47 5.07 3.17
C GLY A 152 8.00 6.33 3.86
N ILE A 153 8.92 7.06 3.21
CA ILE A 153 9.49 8.30 3.73
C ILE A 153 8.39 9.36 3.94
N TYR A 154 7.46 9.52 2.99
CA TYR A 154 6.32 10.41 3.18
C TYR A 154 5.46 10.01 4.39
N GLY A 155 5.29 8.69 4.62
CA GLY A 155 4.60 8.17 5.80
C GLY A 155 5.30 8.54 7.10
N GLU A 156 6.62 8.34 7.19
CA GLU A 156 7.43 8.71 8.37
C GLU A 156 7.43 10.22 8.65
N LEU A 157 7.35 11.03 7.60
CA LEU A 157 7.24 12.49 7.71
C LEU A 157 5.81 12.98 7.99
N GLY A 158 4.81 12.10 8.10
CA GLY A 158 3.40 12.44 8.29
C GLY A 158 2.75 13.12 7.07
N ARG A 159 3.34 12.97 5.88
CA ARG A 159 2.87 13.56 4.61
C ARG A 159 1.93 12.59 3.88
N GLU A 160 0.80 12.26 4.50
CA GLU A 160 -0.14 11.22 4.01
C GLU A 160 -0.67 11.49 2.59
N LYS A 161 -0.89 12.76 2.20
CA LYS A 161 -1.33 13.10 0.84
C LYS A 161 -0.28 12.76 -0.20
N ASP A 162 0.99 13.05 0.09
CA ASP A 162 2.10 12.78 -0.82
C ASP A 162 2.34 11.27 -0.92
N TYR A 163 2.20 10.55 0.20
CA TYR A 163 2.19 9.08 0.21
C TYR A 163 1.09 8.52 -0.71
N MET A 164 -0.14 9.00 -0.56
CA MET A 164 -1.25 8.58 -1.42
C MET A 164 -0.97 8.86 -2.90
N ILE A 165 -0.47 10.06 -3.23
CA ILE A 165 -0.14 10.45 -4.61
C ILE A 165 0.95 9.53 -5.19
N THR A 166 1.98 9.22 -4.40
CA THR A 166 3.08 8.34 -4.78
C THR A 166 2.58 6.92 -5.09
N LEU A 167 1.78 6.33 -4.20
CA LEU A 167 1.20 5.00 -4.45
C LEU A 167 0.21 5.01 -5.62
N LYS A 168 -0.56 6.09 -5.79
CA LYS A 168 -1.45 6.26 -6.95
C LYS A 168 -0.67 6.31 -8.26
N ALA A 169 0.48 7.00 -8.29
CA ALA A 169 1.37 7.03 -9.44
C ALA A 169 1.96 5.64 -9.74
N ALA A 170 2.39 4.91 -8.70
CA ALA A 170 2.86 3.53 -8.84
C ALA A 170 1.76 2.59 -9.37
N HIS A 171 0.52 2.74 -8.88
CA HIS A 171 -0.63 1.98 -9.36
C HIS A 171 -0.94 2.29 -10.84
N ALA A 172 -0.95 3.57 -11.24
CA ALA A 172 -1.19 3.98 -12.62
C ALA A 172 -0.12 3.45 -13.61
N LYS A 173 1.10 3.24 -13.12
CA LYS A 173 2.20 2.61 -13.89
C LYS A 173 2.20 1.07 -13.82
N ASP A 174 1.17 0.47 -13.25
CA ASP A 174 1.03 -0.99 -13.03
C ASP A 174 2.18 -1.63 -12.23
N LEU A 175 2.85 -0.87 -11.37
CA LEU A 175 4.01 -1.32 -10.59
C LEU A 175 3.61 -2.07 -9.31
N LEU A 176 2.39 -1.86 -8.77
CA LEU A 176 1.93 -2.53 -7.57
C LEU A 176 1.56 -4.00 -7.88
N ASN A 177 2.01 -4.92 -7.03
CA ASN A 177 1.76 -6.35 -7.21
C ASN A 177 1.61 -7.14 -5.89
N ARG A 178 1.48 -6.43 -4.75
CA ARG A 178 1.24 -7.03 -3.43
C ARG A 178 -0.07 -6.53 -2.84
N GLU A 179 -0.81 -7.42 -2.17
CA GLU A 179 -2.09 -7.10 -1.52
C GLU A 179 -1.97 -5.89 -0.58
N GLY A 180 -0.92 -5.85 0.26
CA GLY A 180 -0.70 -4.76 1.20
C GLY A 180 -0.56 -3.38 0.53
N GLU A 181 0.02 -3.30 -0.66
CA GLU A 181 0.20 -2.06 -1.41
C GLU A 181 -1.15 -1.50 -1.90
N TYR A 182 -2.01 -2.37 -2.42
CA TYR A 182 -3.37 -2.02 -2.84
C TYR A 182 -4.24 -1.61 -1.65
N LEU A 183 -4.14 -2.35 -0.54
CA LEU A 183 -4.89 -2.03 0.68
C LEU A 183 -4.43 -0.69 1.28
N ALA A 184 -3.12 -0.43 1.32
CA ALA A 184 -2.58 0.86 1.78
C ALA A 184 -3.09 2.02 0.92
N LEU A 185 -3.03 1.89 -0.41
CA LEU A 185 -3.57 2.91 -1.32
C LEU A 185 -5.07 3.12 -1.12
N ALA A 186 -5.86 2.05 -1.01
CA ALA A 186 -7.29 2.15 -0.78
C ALA A 186 -7.62 2.85 0.55
N GLN A 187 -6.89 2.52 1.62
CA GLN A 187 -7.06 3.17 2.93
C GLN A 187 -6.69 4.65 2.90
N LEU A 188 -5.57 5.02 2.27
CA LEU A 188 -5.17 6.41 2.09
C LEU A 188 -6.20 7.20 1.27
N LEU A 189 -6.77 6.60 0.24
CA LEU A 189 -7.83 7.20 -0.55
C LEU A 189 -9.10 7.43 0.29
N LEU A 190 -9.48 6.49 1.15
CA LEU A 190 -10.61 6.64 2.07
C LEU A 190 -10.37 7.77 3.10
N LEU A 191 -9.17 7.82 3.71
CA LEU A 191 -8.79 8.88 4.63
C LEU A 191 -8.84 10.27 3.96
N ASN A 192 -8.51 10.34 2.68
CA ASN A 192 -8.58 11.56 1.88
C ASN A 192 -9.94 11.76 1.19
N GLN A 193 -11.02 11.14 1.68
CA GLN A 193 -12.39 11.29 1.20
C GLN A 193 -12.59 10.97 -0.29
N ASN A 194 -11.87 9.99 -0.79
CA ASN A 194 -11.93 9.48 -2.16
C ASN A 194 -12.43 8.02 -2.23
N PRO A 195 -13.63 7.70 -1.71
CA PRO A 195 -14.09 6.31 -1.59
C PRO A 195 -14.29 5.62 -2.94
N TYR A 196 -14.70 6.35 -3.98
CA TYR A 196 -14.85 5.80 -5.32
C TYR A 196 -13.53 5.26 -5.87
N TRP A 197 -12.45 6.06 -5.76
CA TRP A 197 -11.14 5.61 -6.21
C TRP A 197 -10.57 4.48 -5.35
N ALA A 198 -10.87 4.47 -4.05
CA ALA A 198 -10.52 3.34 -3.17
C ALA A 198 -11.15 2.03 -3.67
N ALA A 199 -12.44 2.06 -3.99
CA ALA A 199 -13.13 0.90 -4.55
C ALA A 199 -12.55 0.47 -5.91
N GLN A 200 -12.24 1.42 -6.80
CA GLN A 200 -11.63 1.12 -8.11
C GLN A 200 -10.26 0.43 -7.96
N VAL A 201 -9.43 0.90 -7.03
CA VAL A 201 -8.13 0.28 -6.71
C VAL A 201 -8.32 -1.16 -6.22
N LEU A 202 -9.26 -1.40 -5.30
CA LEU A 202 -9.55 -2.75 -4.81
C LEU A 202 -10.04 -3.68 -5.93
N VAL A 203 -10.97 -3.22 -6.77
CA VAL A 203 -11.45 -3.98 -7.94
C VAL A 203 -10.31 -4.27 -8.92
N SER A 204 -9.42 -3.32 -9.17
CA SER A 204 -8.27 -3.56 -10.05
C SER A 204 -7.34 -4.64 -9.49
N GLY A 205 -7.13 -4.64 -8.16
CA GLY A 205 -6.35 -5.67 -7.47
C GLY A 205 -7.00 -7.06 -7.48
N GLN A 206 -8.34 -7.15 -7.44
CA GLN A 206 -9.07 -8.42 -7.63
C GLN A 206 -8.92 -8.98 -9.04
N LYS A 207 -8.78 -8.10 -10.04
CA LYS A 207 -8.60 -8.51 -11.46
C LYS A 207 -7.16 -8.81 -11.82
N LYS A 208 -6.19 -8.18 -11.16
CA LYS A 208 -4.77 -8.36 -11.45
C LYS A 208 -4.28 -9.70 -10.92
N ILE A 209 -3.83 -10.56 -11.81
CA ILE A 209 -3.28 -11.88 -11.47
C ILE A 209 -1.76 -11.78 -11.31
N VAL A 210 -1.25 -12.34 -10.23
CA VAL A 210 0.19 -12.40 -9.93
C VAL A 210 0.58 -13.80 -9.48
N THR A 211 1.85 -14.11 -9.69
CA THR A 211 2.48 -15.32 -9.15
C THR A 211 3.14 -14.97 -7.82
N TYR A 212 2.91 -15.77 -6.80
CA TYR A 212 3.47 -15.59 -5.45
C TYR A 212 3.83 -16.94 -4.82
N ASN A 213 4.80 -16.91 -3.90
CA ASN A 213 5.17 -18.09 -3.13
C ASN A 213 4.31 -18.18 -1.86
N GLU A 214 3.66 -19.32 -1.64
CA GLU A 214 2.99 -19.68 -0.40
C GLU A 214 3.88 -20.65 0.38
N THR A 215 4.19 -20.31 1.64
CA THR A 215 4.91 -21.24 2.52
C THR A 215 3.91 -22.22 3.13
N LYS A 216 4.14 -23.51 2.96
CA LYS A 216 3.40 -24.58 3.63
C LYS A 216 4.33 -25.47 4.40
N THR A 217 3.89 -25.96 5.55
CA THR A 217 4.60 -27.01 6.26
C THR A 217 4.28 -28.35 5.61
N ASP A 218 5.30 -29.07 5.17
CA ASP A 218 5.17 -30.44 4.69
C ASP A 218 4.73 -31.33 5.84
N GLU A 219 3.61 -32.01 5.69
CA GLU A 219 2.98 -32.82 6.75
C GLU A 219 3.82 -34.05 7.15
N ILE A 220 4.72 -34.51 6.26
CA ILE A 220 5.55 -35.70 6.48
C ILE A 220 6.89 -35.31 7.12
N THR A 221 7.52 -34.26 6.62
CA THR A 221 8.88 -33.87 7.04
C THR A 221 8.90 -32.76 8.08
N GLY A 222 7.77 -32.06 8.30
CA GLY A 222 7.67 -30.87 9.16
C GLY A 222 8.45 -29.66 8.64
N LYS A 223 9.03 -29.70 7.43
CA LYS A 223 9.80 -28.61 6.85
C LYS A 223 8.89 -27.63 6.08
N GLU A 224 9.29 -26.39 6.10
CA GLU A 224 8.67 -25.37 5.26
C GLU A 224 9.04 -25.55 3.80
N ILE A 225 8.03 -25.69 2.94
CA ILE A 225 8.17 -25.73 1.49
C ILE A 225 7.50 -24.49 0.89
N LYS A 226 8.15 -23.88 -0.10
CA LYS A 226 7.56 -22.78 -0.88
C LYS A 226 6.89 -23.37 -2.11
N ILE A 227 5.59 -23.12 -2.22
CA ILE A 227 4.77 -23.54 -3.37
C ILE A 227 4.43 -22.28 -4.16
N GLU A 228 4.78 -22.29 -5.43
CA GLU A 228 4.40 -21.21 -6.35
C GLU A 228 2.91 -21.31 -6.67
N LYS A 229 2.19 -20.21 -6.50
CA LYS A 229 0.76 -20.09 -6.80
C LYS A 229 0.48 -18.85 -7.63
N THR A 230 -0.52 -18.95 -8.46
CA THR A 230 -1.05 -17.84 -9.25
C THR A 230 -2.45 -17.48 -8.77
N GLY A 231 -2.72 -16.19 -8.61
CA GLY A 231 -4.03 -15.74 -8.16
C GLY A 231 -4.14 -14.23 -8.13
N PRO A 232 -5.34 -13.69 -7.79
CA PRO A 232 -5.54 -12.25 -7.71
C PRO A 232 -4.68 -11.62 -6.61
N VAL A 233 -4.25 -10.37 -6.85
CA VAL A 233 -3.50 -9.59 -5.84
C VAL A 233 -4.35 -9.37 -4.60
N ILE A 234 -5.61 -8.97 -4.77
CA ILE A 234 -6.59 -8.84 -3.69
C ILE A 234 -7.48 -10.08 -3.67
N LYS A 235 -7.38 -10.85 -2.60
CA LYS A 235 -8.21 -12.05 -2.40
C LYS A 235 -9.60 -11.67 -1.88
N ASP A 236 -10.62 -12.45 -2.24
CA ASP A 236 -11.99 -12.30 -1.76
C ASP A 236 -12.14 -12.82 -0.31
N THR A 237 -11.42 -12.18 0.61
CA THR A 237 -11.58 -12.42 2.04
C THR A 237 -12.73 -11.60 2.60
N GLU A 238 -13.33 -12.02 3.71
CA GLU A 238 -14.36 -11.23 4.41
C GLU A 238 -13.91 -9.79 4.64
N LYS A 239 -12.65 -9.59 5.08
CA LYS A 239 -12.08 -8.27 5.36
C LYS A 239 -12.00 -7.40 4.10
N ASN A 240 -11.46 -7.93 3.01
CA ASN A 240 -11.28 -7.19 1.77
C ASN A 240 -12.61 -6.85 1.10
N LEU A 241 -13.56 -7.81 1.10
CA LEU A 241 -14.91 -7.58 0.59
C LEU A 241 -15.67 -6.55 1.41
N LYS A 242 -15.54 -6.55 2.74
CA LYS A 242 -16.11 -5.48 3.58
C LYS A 242 -15.53 -4.11 3.24
N LEU A 243 -14.21 -4.01 3.11
CA LEU A 243 -13.55 -2.76 2.73
C LEU A 243 -14.04 -2.25 1.36
N LEU A 244 -14.17 -3.14 0.38
CA LEU A 244 -14.69 -2.80 -0.95
C LEU A 244 -16.16 -2.37 -0.89
N ALA A 245 -17.01 -3.11 -0.16
CA ALA A 245 -18.42 -2.75 0.01
C ALA A 245 -18.59 -1.41 0.72
N ASP A 246 -17.80 -1.14 1.76
CA ASP A 246 -17.82 0.15 2.45
C ASP A 246 -17.33 1.29 1.55
N SER A 247 -16.32 1.05 0.73
CA SER A 247 -15.85 2.03 -0.26
C SER A 247 -16.94 2.39 -1.28
N TRP A 248 -17.65 1.39 -1.83
CA TRP A 248 -18.78 1.61 -2.73
C TRP A 248 -19.94 2.33 -2.03
N ARG A 249 -20.27 1.93 -0.80
CA ARG A 249 -21.33 2.57 0.00
C ARG A 249 -21.01 4.04 0.31
N MET A 250 -19.76 4.34 0.69
CA MET A 250 -19.32 5.72 0.96
C MET A 250 -19.31 6.59 -0.29
N SER A 251 -19.14 6.00 -1.47
CA SER A 251 -19.23 6.68 -2.77
C SER A 251 -20.67 6.76 -3.33
N GLN A 252 -21.68 6.33 -2.55
CA GLN A 252 -23.09 6.26 -2.96
C GLN A 252 -23.38 5.27 -4.12
N GLU A 253 -22.46 4.36 -4.42
CA GLU A 253 -22.61 3.33 -5.44
C GLU A 253 -23.26 2.06 -4.84
N ILE A 254 -24.51 2.20 -4.39
CA ILE A 254 -25.20 1.17 -3.60
C ILE A 254 -25.39 -0.12 -4.41
N ASP A 255 -25.69 -0.02 -5.69
CA ASP A 255 -25.84 -1.18 -6.59
C ASP A 255 -24.56 -2.01 -6.70
N LYS A 256 -23.38 -1.38 -6.57
CA LYS A 256 -22.08 -2.06 -6.52
C LYS A 256 -21.75 -2.58 -5.12
N ALA A 257 -22.20 -1.89 -4.08
CA ALA A 257 -21.94 -2.27 -2.69
C ALA A 257 -22.69 -3.56 -2.30
N ILE A 258 -23.96 -3.68 -2.70
CA ILE A 258 -24.83 -4.81 -2.32
C ILE A 258 -24.22 -6.17 -2.69
N PRO A 259 -23.88 -6.50 -3.96
CA PRO A 259 -23.36 -7.81 -4.32
C PRO A 259 -22.04 -8.17 -3.63
N VAL A 260 -21.19 -7.18 -3.38
CA VAL A 260 -19.93 -7.38 -2.64
C VAL A 260 -20.22 -7.69 -1.17
N LEU A 261 -21.15 -6.95 -0.56
CA LEU A 261 -21.54 -7.16 0.83
C LEU A 261 -22.26 -8.51 1.03
N GLU A 262 -23.03 -8.99 0.04
CA GLU A 262 -23.61 -10.35 0.05
C GLU A 262 -22.53 -11.44 0.13
N GLN A 263 -21.45 -11.28 -0.65
CA GLN A 263 -20.31 -12.20 -0.61
C GLN A 263 -19.61 -12.14 0.76
N ALA A 264 -19.33 -10.93 1.26
CA ALA A 264 -18.76 -10.75 2.58
C ALA A 264 -19.60 -11.37 3.69
N ALA A 265 -20.93 -11.22 3.64
CA ALA A 265 -21.87 -11.76 4.62
C ALA A 265 -21.90 -13.29 4.62
N LYS A 266 -21.73 -13.94 3.47
CA LYS A 266 -21.60 -15.41 3.37
C LYS A 266 -20.34 -15.91 4.08
N LEU A 267 -19.22 -15.22 3.92
CA LEU A 267 -17.93 -15.58 4.52
C LEU A 267 -17.83 -15.20 6.01
N SER A 268 -18.61 -14.21 6.45
CA SER A 268 -18.57 -13.72 7.83
C SER A 268 -18.97 -14.78 8.85
N LYS A 269 -18.29 -14.82 9.99
CA LYS A 269 -18.62 -15.68 11.14
C LYS A 269 -19.66 -15.06 12.07
N ASP A 270 -20.04 -13.80 11.86
CA ASP A 270 -21.04 -13.05 12.61
C ASP A 270 -22.17 -12.55 11.72
N GLY A 271 -23.21 -11.97 12.35
CA GLY A 271 -24.37 -11.45 11.66
C GLY A 271 -24.26 -10.00 11.18
N LYS A 272 -23.17 -9.29 11.50
CA LYS A 272 -23.05 -7.83 11.27
C LYS A 272 -23.18 -7.45 9.80
N ALA A 273 -22.51 -8.19 8.91
CA ALA A 273 -22.57 -7.95 7.47
C ALA A 273 -23.98 -8.15 6.89
N TYR A 274 -24.71 -9.17 7.37
CA TYR A 274 -26.11 -9.38 6.98
C TYR A 274 -27.04 -8.27 7.49
N VAL A 275 -26.81 -7.74 8.70
CA VAL A 275 -27.58 -6.59 9.21
C VAL A 275 -27.33 -5.35 8.37
N LEU A 276 -26.07 -5.07 8.04
CA LEU A 276 -25.71 -3.96 7.16
C LEU A 276 -26.35 -4.10 5.78
N LEU A 277 -26.31 -5.31 5.21
CA LEU A 277 -26.98 -5.63 3.94
C LEU A 277 -28.50 -5.39 4.02
N GLY A 278 -29.13 -5.78 5.11
CA GLY A 278 -30.56 -5.52 5.35
C GLY A 278 -30.88 -4.03 5.42
N ASN A 279 -30.02 -3.23 6.05
CA ASN A 279 -30.16 -1.77 6.09
C ASN A 279 -30.05 -1.14 4.70
N LEU A 280 -29.12 -1.64 3.86
CA LEU A 280 -28.98 -1.16 2.48
C LEU A 280 -30.20 -1.53 1.64
N TYR A 281 -30.72 -2.75 1.78
CA TYR A 281 -31.96 -3.16 1.10
C TYR A 281 -33.17 -2.34 1.55
N LEU A 282 -33.24 -1.99 2.83
CA LEU A 282 -34.31 -1.13 3.35
C LEU A 282 -34.22 0.29 2.73
N ALA A 283 -33.01 0.86 2.63
CA ALA A 283 -32.78 2.15 2.01
C ALA A 283 -33.13 2.17 0.50
N GLU A 284 -33.03 1.00 -0.16
CA GLU A 284 -33.37 0.80 -1.57
C GLU A 284 -34.83 0.33 -1.77
N ASP A 285 -35.66 0.40 -0.75
CA ASP A 285 -37.07 -0.04 -0.76
C ASP A 285 -37.23 -1.55 -1.16
N LYS A 286 -36.20 -2.35 -1.02
CA LYS A 286 -36.18 -3.80 -1.28
C LYS A 286 -36.58 -4.55 0.00
N LEU A 287 -37.81 -4.31 0.48
CA LEU A 287 -38.27 -4.64 1.83
C LEU A 287 -38.16 -6.15 2.18
N ASP A 288 -38.59 -7.06 1.30
CA ASP A 288 -38.50 -8.50 1.56
C ASP A 288 -37.05 -8.97 1.68
N LYS A 289 -36.14 -8.44 0.85
CA LYS A 289 -34.69 -8.74 0.95
C LYS A 289 -34.09 -8.16 2.22
N ALA A 290 -34.56 -6.99 2.67
CA ALA A 290 -34.15 -6.41 3.94
C ALA A 290 -34.51 -7.31 5.12
N VAL A 291 -35.77 -7.75 5.20
CA VAL A 291 -36.26 -8.68 6.23
C VAL A 291 -35.46 -9.98 6.24
N ASP A 292 -35.27 -10.61 5.07
CA ASP A 292 -34.55 -11.86 4.95
C ASP A 292 -33.09 -11.70 5.43
N SER A 293 -32.42 -10.62 4.99
CA SER A 293 -31.02 -10.36 5.38
C SER A 293 -30.88 -10.10 6.88
N ILE A 294 -31.75 -9.26 7.48
CA ILE A 294 -31.71 -8.98 8.92
C ILE A 294 -31.95 -10.27 9.72
N LYS A 295 -32.92 -11.11 9.32
CA LYS A 295 -33.18 -12.40 9.97
C LYS A 295 -31.98 -13.34 9.89
N LYS A 296 -31.29 -13.43 8.74
CA LYS A 296 -30.04 -14.18 8.60
C LYS A 296 -28.97 -13.65 9.55
N GLY A 297 -28.86 -12.33 9.67
CA GLY A 297 -27.96 -11.68 10.62
C GLY A 297 -28.26 -12.07 12.06
N LEU A 298 -29.51 -11.93 12.50
CA LEU A 298 -29.96 -12.30 13.83
C LEU A 298 -29.70 -13.80 14.13
N LYS A 299 -29.94 -14.69 13.16
CA LYS A 299 -29.66 -16.12 13.29
C LYS A 299 -28.16 -16.42 13.45
N LYS A 300 -27.28 -15.72 12.74
CA LYS A 300 -25.82 -15.84 12.89
C LYS A 300 -25.33 -15.32 14.23
N GLY A 301 -25.97 -14.30 14.78
CA GLY A 301 -25.65 -13.73 16.08
C GLY A 301 -24.37 -12.89 16.08
N LYS A 302 -23.79 -12.66 17.28
CA LYS A 302 -22.61 -11.81 17.51
C LYS A 302 -22.77 -10.39 16.94
N ILE A 303 -23.94 -9.81 17.15
CA ILE A 303 -24.35 -8.50 16.70
C ILE A 303 -24.29 -7.51 17.87
N ASP A 304 -23.64 -6.38 17.65
CA ASP A 304 -23.67 -5.28 18.60
C ASP A 304 -25.05 -4.57 18.52
N LYS A 305 -25.56 -4.07 19.63
CA LYS A 305 -26.81 -3.31 19.69
C LYS A 305 -28.02 -4.05 19.07
N ILE A 306 -28.20 -5.29 19.45
CA ILE A 306 -29.25 -6.19 18.91
C ILE A 306 -30.66 -5.58 18.91
N SER A 307 -31.00 -4.76 19.91
CA SER A 307 -32.31 -4.09 19.99
C SER A 307 -32.51 -3.07 18.86
N GLN A 308 -31.45 -2.42 18.38
CA GLN A 308 -31.55 -1.54 17.21
C GLN A 308 -31.82 -2.36 15.93
N VAL A 309 -31.27 -3.57 15.83
CA VAL A 309 -31.54 -4.47 14.71
C VAL A 309 -33.02 -4.91 14.72
N HIS A 310 -33.60 -5.20 15.88
CA HIS A 310 -35.02 -5.47 16.02
C HIS A 310 -35.88 -4.25 15.66
N LEU A 311 -35.46 -3.01 16.00
CA LEU A 311 -36.14 -1.80 15.54
C LEU A 311 -36.17 -1.73 14.01
N THR A 312 -35.03 -1.92 13.35
CA THR A 312 -34.94 -1.89 11.88
C THR A 312 -35.78 -3.00 11.23
N LEU A 313 -35.76 -4.20 11.81
CA LEU A 313 -36.61 -5.31 11.32
C LEU A 313 -38.10 -4.99 11.47
N GLY A 314 -38.49 -4.40 12.60
CA GLY A 314 -39.83 -3.91 12.83
C GLY A 314 -40.27 -2.84 11.84
N GLN A 315 -39.38 -1.90 11.50
CA GLN A 315 -39.63 -0.90 10.46
C GLN A 315 -39.84 -1.56 9.09
N ALA A 316 -38.97 -2.52 8.69
CA ALA A 316 -39.13 -3.24 7.44
C ALA A 316 -40.48 -4.00 7.37
N TYR A 317 -40.91 -4.62 8.46
CA TYR A 317 -42.22 -5.25 8.52
C TYR A 317 -43.39 -4.24 8.50
N PHE A 318 -43.23 -3.08 9.13
CA PHE A 318 -44.20 -2.01 9.08
C PHE A 318 -44.45 -1.51 7.66
N GLU A 319 -43.36 -1.24 6.90
CA GLU A 319 -43.44 -0.84 5.48
C GLU A 319 -44.10 -1.93 4.60
N LEU A 320 -43.91 -3.19 4.92
CA LEU A 320 -44.62 -4.32 4.29
C LEU A 320 -46.07 -4.48 4.74
N GLN A 321 -46.58 -3.60 5.61
CA GLN A 321 -47.89 -3.70 6.25
C GLN A 321 -48.11 -5.00 7.05
N LYS A 322 -47.04 -5.66 7.46
CA LYS A 322 -47.04 -6.82 8.34
C LYS A 322 -47.02 -6.35 9.81
N PHE A 323 -48.15 -5.74 10.23
CA PHE A 323 -48.23 -5.00 11.47
C PHE A 323 -48.01 -5.87 12.72
N ASP A 324 -48.44 -7.13 12.71
CA ASP A 324 -48.26 -8.02 13.86
C ASP A 324 -46.79 -8.39 14.07
N GLU A 325 -46.10 -8.68 12.97
CA GLU A 325 -44.65 -8.94 12.97
C GLU A 325 -43.87 -7.67 13.41
N ALA A 326 -44.24 -6.53 12.88
CA ALA A 326 -43.63 -5.26 13.28
C ALA A 326 -43.76 -5.00 14.78
N LYS A 327 -44.99 -5.12 15.36
CA LYS A 327 -45.24 -4.96 16.80
C LYS A 327 -44.44 -5.96 17.64
N LYS A 328 -44.26 -7.20 17.15
CA LYS A 328 -43.46 -8.22 17.82
C LYS A 328 -42.00 -7.81 17.94
N GLU A 329 -41.40 -7.35 16.84
CA GLU A 329 -40.02 -6.90 16.80
C GLU A 329 -39.80 -5.64 17.65
N PHE A 330 -40.70 -4.67 17.59
CA PHE A 330 -40.65 -3.49 18.42
C PHE A 330 -40.79 -3.80 19.94
N ARG A 331 -41.59 -4.79 20.31
CA ARG A 331 -41.69 -5.23 21.72
C ARG A 331 -40.37 -5.86 22.20
N ILE A 332 -39.64 -6.54 21.34
CA ILE A 332 -38.32 -7.06 21.68
C ILE A 332 -37.34 -5.88 21.90
N ALA A 333 -37.33 -4.91 21.00
CA ALA A 333 -36.49 -3.73 21.11
C ALA A 333 -36.84 -2.87 22.36
N ALA A 334 -38.09 -2.82 22.77
CA ALA A 334 -38.54 -2.09 23.95
C ALA A 334 -38.04 -2.65 25.30
N ARG A 335 -37.41 -3.86 25.27
CA ARG A 335 -36.76 -4.46 26.46
C ARG A 335 -35.34 -3.99 26.67
N ASP A 336 -34.81 -3.12 25.78
CA ASP A 336 -33.48 -2.58 25.92
C ASP A 336 -33.32 -1.76 27.21
N LYS A 337 -32.09 -1.79 27.75
CA LYS A 337 -31.71 -1.00 28.93
C LYS A 337 -31.53 0.48 28.57
N ASP A 338 -31.21 0.79 27.33
CA ASP A 338 -31.07 2.14 26.82
C ASP A 338 -32.45 2.83 26.73
N LYS A 339 -32.63 3.89 27.51
CA LYS A 339 -33.89 4.63 27.59
C LYS A 339 -34.36 5.19 26.23
N LYS A 340 -33.41 5.60 25.37
CA LYS A 340 -33.71 6.13 24.03
C LYS A 340 -34.25 5.03 23.11
N THR A 341 -33.59 3.91 23.04
CA THR A 341 -34.01 2.75 22.24
C THR A 341 -35.38 2.24 22.70
N LYS A 342 -35.59 2.11 24.03
CA LYS A 342 -36.88 1.72 24.63
C LYS A 342 -38.01 2.70 24.28
N SER A 343 -37.76 4.00 24.41
CA SER A 343 -38.75 5.06 24.08
C SER A 343 -39.10 5.00 22.59
N THR A 344 -38.11 4.91 21.72
CA THR A 344 -38.30 4.79 20.26
C THR A 344 -39.15 3.57 19.91
N ALA A 345 -38.85 2.42 20.49
CA ALA A 345 -39.63 1.19 20.25
C ALA A 345 -41.09 1.30 20.68
N ASN A 346 -41.34 1.90 21.88
CA ASN A 346 -42.72 2.11 22.36
C ASN A 346 -43.49 3.08 21.46
N ASN A 347 -42.85 4.11 20.93
CA ASN A 347 -43.47 5.03 19.97
C ASN A 347 -43.84 4.31 18.66
N TRP A 348 -42.96 3.47 18.16
CA TRP A 348 -43.23 2.64 16.96
C TRP A 348 -44.40 1.68 17.21
N ILE A 349 -44.52 1.05 18.39
CA ILE A 349 -45.67 0.19 18.72
C ILE A 349 -46.97 0.96 18.57
N LYS A 350 -47.08 2.11 19.22
CA LYS A 350 -48.29 2.97 19.17
C LYS A 350 -48.60 3.43 17.75
N TYR A 351 -47.57 3.84 17.01
CA TYR A 351 -47.71 4.26 15.61
C TYR A 351 -48.22 3.12 14.74
N THR A 352 -47.68 1.92 14.91
CA THR A 352 -48.09 0.73 14.17
C THR A 352 -49.55 0.35 14.47
N GLU A 353 -50.00 0.42 15.73
CA GLU A 353 -51.38 0.15 16.14
C GLU A 353 -52.36 1.14 15.48
N ASN A 354 -52.02 2.42 15.46
CA ASN A 354 -52.85 3.45 14.81
C ASN A 354 -52.91 3.26 13.29
N GLU A 355 -51.78 2.93 12.65
CA GLU A 355 -51.71 2.72 11.21
C GLU A 355 -52.48 1.46 10.76
N GLU A 356 -52.42 0.40 11.55
CA GLU A 356 -53.21 -0.81 11.34
C GLU A 356 -54.72 -0.51 11.33
N ILE A 357 -55.19 0.26 12.32
CA ILE A 357 -56.59 0.70 12.37
C ILE A 357 -56.94 1.57 11.16
N ARG A 358 -56.08 2.50 10.78
CA ARG A 358 -56.27 3.35 9.59
C ARG A 358 -56.42 2.52 8.32
N VAL A 359 -55.52 1.55 8.07
CA VAL A 359 -55.54 0.68 6.90
C VAL A 359 -56.79 -0.18 6.88
N LYS A 360 -57.21 -0.78 8.01
CA LYS A 360 -58.45 -1.54 8.15
C LYS A 360 -59.70 -0.71 7.82
N ASN A 361 -59.78 0.52 8.33
CA ASN A 361 -60.90 1.40 8.04
C ASN A 361 -60.94 1.86 6.56
N LEU A 362 -59.79 2.05 5.92
CA LEU A 362 -59.74 2.35 4.50
C LEU A 362 -60.19 1.16 3.63
N ALA A 363 -59.82 -0.06 4.00
CA ALA A 363 -60.29 -1.28 3.33
C ALA A 363 -61.81 -1.42 3.44
N LEU A 364 -62.38 -1.28 4.65
CA LEU A 364 -63.84 -1.33 4.87
C LEU A 364 -64.60 -0.26 4.08
N ARG A 365 -64.04 0.97 3.98
CA ARG A 365 -64.64 2.04 3.15
C ARG A 365 -64.63 1.66 1.68
N ARG A 366 -63.54 1.07 1.18
CA ARG A 366 -63.41 0.67 -0.22
C ARG A 366 -64.44 -0.42 -0.56
N ASP A 367 -64.53 -1.45 0.29
CA ASP A 367 -65.49 -2.55 0.13
C ASP A 367 -66.95 -2.06 0.15
N PHE A 368 -67.26 -1.10 1.06
CA PHE A 368 -68.56 -0.47 1.10
C PHE A 368 -68.89 0.30 -0.18
N ILE A 369 -67.97 1.07 -0.74
CA ILE A 369 -68.17 1.81 -1.99
C ILE A 369 -68.38 0.85 -3.19
N GLN A 370 -67.57 -0.24 -3.24
CA GLN A 370 -67.69 -1.26 -4.30
C GLN A 370 -69.01 -2.06 -4.22
N SER A 371 -69.54 -2.26 -3.00
CA SER A 371 -70.84 -2.94 -2.85
C SER A 371 -72.04 -2.12 -3.24
N GLN A 372 -71.83 -0.78 -3.44
CA GLN A 372 -72.90 0.15 -3.84
C GLN A 372 -72.87 0.55 -5.35
N SER A 373 -71.82 0.13 -6.06
CA SER A 373 -71.64 0.33 -7.51
C SER A 373 -72.00 -0.96 -8.27
#